data_355e77f0fe8b4228755696723f91e08b
#
_entry.id   355e77f0fe8b4228755696723f91e08b
#
_cell.length_a   1.000
_cell.length_b   1.000
_cell.length_c   1.000
_cell.angle_alpha   90.00
_cell.angle_beta   90.00
_cell.angle_gamma   90.00
#
_symmetry.space_group_name_H-M   'P 1'
#
loop_
_entity.id
_entity.type
_entity.pdbx_description
1 polymer ?
#
loop_
_entity_poly.entity_id
_entity_poly.type
_entity_poly.pdbx_seq_one_letter_code
_entity_poly.pdbx_strand_id
1 'polypeptide(L)'
;LKHRERYVTSKELAEYLSCSDRTVRNHLKSIDQTLNLQGVRLVSKQGQGYRLIFESQEVCQTFRLIYELGNDYSTKTSMSQGDDRLAFILNKLLFEQVPVLFDDLVEELYVSRSTLSNDFKKIRQMLADYSLTIESRANKGVYVSGEERDKRRFIMSYFLENQFFKALHTYVKSNFFDQNLPLEELAKIVLEECQEANLKLSDFVLQNLVVHIALAIGRIKSGFEISNLDCQMVDNDIERQVAKRILSRVSSVTNQEFPVQEIDYITLHLLAKSQLPQNNQTEFSKEALRDSVVQSFKTLGLDDIYHFSSDFQLIESLITHLMTLQVRLASHINLSNPLVDEVKQNYSDVFFMTKEILANMEAFSQATISDDEIVYVCLHFLAAIERRKENHKFSVLAICATGFGAAQMLKNRLESELGNRIEVVDVIGYYELNQEKIDGIDFIVSAVDLSNLYFQIPVFTVSVFLKTEEISHGPDASFENWKSFRSSSD
;
A
#
# COMPACT_ATOMS: atom_id res chain seq x y z
N LEU A 1 16.21 -31.07 -4.10
CA LEU A 1 15.53 -31.11 -5.40
C LEU A 1 16.49 -30.77 -6.57
N LYS A 2 17.27 -29.67 -6.49
CA LYS A 2 18.25 -29.29 -7.54
C LYS A 2 19.23 -30.42 -7.91
N HIS A 3 19.55 -31.33 -7.00
CA HIS A 3 20.52 -32.40 -7.14
C HIS A 3 19.89 -33.79 -7.01
N ARG A 4 18.62 -33.96 -7.40
CA ARG A 4 17.87 -35.21 -7.25
C ARG A 4 18.51 -36.44 -7.91
N GLU A 5 19.33 -36.24 -8.93
CA GLU A 5 19.95 -37.33 -9.68
C GLU A 5 21.29 -37.78 -9.09
N ARG A 6 21.84 -37.01 -8.13
CA ARG A 6 23.09 -37.37 -7.45
C ARG A 6 22.89 -37.55 -5.95
N TYR A 7 23.81 -38.23 -5.31
CA TYR A 7 23.91 -38.22 -3.85
C TYR A 7 24.56 -36.90 -3.39
N VAL A 8 24.08 -36.35 -2.28
CA VAL A 8 24.61 -35.14 -1.65
C VAL A 8 25.09 -35.51 -0.25
N THR A 9 26.31 -35.13 0.10
CA THR A 9 26.86 -35.43 1.41
C THR A 9 26.30 -34.52 2.51
N SER A 10 26.29 -34.98 3.75
CA SER A 10 25.90 -34.16 4.90
C SER A 10 26.82 -32.96 5.08
N LYS A 11 28.08 -33.03 4.64
CA LYS A 11 29.01 -31.90 4.64
C LYS A 11 28.62 -30.83 3.61
N GLU A 12 28.31 -31.23 2.37
CA GLU A 12 27.82 -30.28 1.34
C GLU A 12 26.52 -29.58 1.79
N LEU A 13 25.61 -30.33 2.45
CA LEU A 13 24.39 -29.76 3.02
C LEU A 13 24.70 -28.83 4.19
N ALA A 14 25.67 -29.15 5.03
CA ALA A 14 26.11 -28.34 6.16
C ALA A 14 26.70 -27.00 5.71
N GLU A 15 27.52 -27.00 4.65
CA GLU A 15 28.06 -25.80 4.03
C GLU A 15 26.94 -24.94 3.42
N TYR A 16 26.02 -25.58 2.69
CA TYR A 16 24.88 -24.88 2.05
C TYR A 16 23.92 -24.24 3.07
N LEU A 17 23.69 -24.94 4.21
CA LEU A 17 22.79 -24.51 5.28
C LEU A 17 23.49 -23.72 6.40
N SER A 18 24.80 -23.46 6.28
CA SER A 18 25.61 -22.78 7.28
C SER A 18 25.46 -23.35 8.70
N CYS A 19 25.38 -24.69 8.82
CA CYS A 19 25.22 -25.39 10.09
C CYS A 19 26.21 -26.56 10.23
N SER A 20 26.22 -27.26 11.39
CA SER A 20 27.12 -28.37 11.60
C SER A 20 26.66 -29.64 10.88
N ASP A 21 27.61 -30.49 10.42
CA ASP A 21 27.33 -31.81 9.83
C ASP A 21 26.47 -32.69 10.77
N ARG A 22 26.68 -32.59 12.07
CA ARG A 22 25.87 -33.28 13.09
C ARG A 22 24.41 -32.80 13.09
N THR A 23 24.20 -31.50 12.96
CA THR A 23 22.88 -30.89 12.87
C THR A 23 22.14 -31.39 11.63
N VAL A 24 22.82 -31.37 10.47
CA VAL A 24 22.25 -31.90 9.22
C VAL A 24 21.80 -33.35 9.36
N ARG A 25 22.66 -34.22 9.92
CA ARG A 25 22.31 -35.63 10.08
C ARG A 25 21.10 -35.86 10.99
N ASN A 26 20.95 -35.05 12.03
CA ASN A 26 19.77 -35.11 12.91
C ASN A 26 18.51 -34.67 12.16
N HIS A 27 18.57 -33.58 11.41
CA HIS A 27 17.45 -33.13 10.58
C HIS A 27 17.08 -34.16 9.49
N LEU A 28 18.05 -34.76 8.82
CA LEU A 28 17.77 -35.78 7.81
C LEU A 28 17.03 -37.01 8.37
N LYS A 29 17.31 -37.39 9.63
CA LYS A 29 16.57 -38.48 10.32
C LYS A 29 15.12 -38.09 10.63
N SER A 30 14.89 -36.87 11.05
CA SER A 30 13.54 -36.35 11.30
C SER A 30 12.73 -36.22 10.02
N ILE A 31 13.35 -35.67 8.96
CA ILE A 31 12.71 -35.48 7.65
C ILE A 31 12.32 -36.81 7.00
N ASP A 32 13.11 -37.87 7.16
CA ASP A 32 12.85 -39.18 6.57
C ASP A 32 11.49 -39.75 7.00
N GLN A 33 11.10 -39.55 8.26
CA GLN A 33 9.80 -39.99 8.77
C GLN A 33 8.63 -39.26 8.09
N THR A 34 8.78 -37.95 7.89
CA THR A 34 7.76 -37.11 7.26
C THR A 34 7.64 -37.37 5.77
N LEU A 35 8.77 -37.58 5.09
CA LEU A 35 8.83 -37.86 3.66
C LEU A 35 8.16 -39.18 3.30
N ASN A 36 8.35 -40.22 4.10
CA ASN A 36 7.73 -41.54 3.87
C ASN A 36 6.19 -41.47 3.84
N LEU A 37 5.58 -40.56 4.59
CA LEU A 37 4.12 -40.34 4.56
C LEU A 37 3.64 -39.70 3.25
N GLN A 38 4.54 -39.12 2.48
CA GLN A 38 4.25 -38.41 1.22
C GLN A 38 4.69 -39.20 -0.03
N GLY A 39 5.05 -40.47 0.12
CA GLY A 39 5.55 -41.29 -0.99
C GLY A 39 6.96 -40.91 -1.46
N VAL A 40 7.75 -40.26 -0.60
CA VAL A 40 9.14 -39.86 -0.89
C VAL A 40 10.05 -40.52 0.14
N ARG A 41 11.14 -41.14 -0.30
CA ARG A 41 12.12 -41.80 0.57
C ARG A 41 13.47 -41.11 0.52
N LEU A 42 14.07 -40.92 1.69
CA LEU A 42 15.45 -40.47 1.80
C LEU A 42 16.39 -41.67 1.91
N VAL A 43 17.13 -41.95 0.85
CA VAL A 43 18.09 -43.08 0.80
C VAL A 43 19.50 -42.57 1.09
N SER A 44 20.18 -43.24 2.04
CA SER A 44 21.59 -42.97 2.36
C SER A 44 22.49 -44.05 1.77
N LYS A 45 23.61 -43.64 1.19
CA LYS A 45 24.64 -44.57 0.70
C LYS A 45 25.98 -44.20 1.31
N GLN A 46 26.61 -45.18 1.95
CA GLN A 46 27.89 -44.99 2.63
C GLN A 46 28.95 -44.42 1.69
N GLY A 47 29.61 -43.35 2.08
CA GLY A 47 30.62 -42.63 1.29
C GLY A 47 30.09 -41.75 0.16
N GLN A 48 28.79 -41.80 -0.17
CA GLN A 48 28.20 -40.99 -1.23
C GLN A 48 27.20 -39.90 -0.70
N GLY A 49 26.56 -40.17 0.43
CA GLY A 49 25.60 -39.21 1.05
C GLY A 49 24.14 -39.64 0.94
N TYR A 50 23.26 -38.68 0.74
CA TYR A 50 21.81 -38.84 0.77
C TYR A 50 21.17 -38.48 -0.57
N ARG A 51 20.07 -39.17 -0.92
CA ARG A 51 19.32 -38.94 -2.15
C ARG A 51 17.82 -39.16 -1.92
N LEU A 52 16.98 -38.33 -2.54
CA LEU A 52 15.51 -38.49 -2.54
C LEU A 52 15.10 -39.47 -3.65
N ILE A 53 14.24 -40.45 -3.31
CA ILE A 53 13.60 -41.36 -4.25
C ILE A 53 12.09 -41.17 -4.15
N PHE A 54 11.41 -41.03 -5.29
CA PHE A 54 9.97 -40.83 -5.39
C PHE A 54 9.31 -42.13 -5.83
N GLU A 55 8.17 -42.48 -5.24
CA GLU A 55 7.44 -43.72 -5.54
C GLU A 55 6.81 -43.70 -6.93
N SER A 56 6.45 -42.51 -7.43
CA SER A 56 5.92 -42.30 -8.78
C SER A 56 6.34 -40.96 -9.37
N GLN A 57 6.13 -40.79 -10.68
CA GLN A 57 6.39 -39.55 -11.37
C GLN A 57 5.38 -38.46 -10.95
N GLU A 58 4.16 -38.83 -10.60
CA GLU A 58 3.13 -37.93 -10.03
C GLU A 58 3.54 -37.41 -8.66
N VAL A 59 4.00 -38.26 -7.77
CA VAL A 59 4.51 -37.85 -6.45
C VAL A 59 5.71 -36.92 -6.62
N CYS A 60 6.60 -37.16 -7.58
CA CYS A 60 7.69 -36.26 -7.87
C CYS A 60 7.22 -34.88 -8.35
N GLN A 61 6.20 -34.85 -9.23
CA GLN A 61 5.62 -33.57 -9.72
C GLN A 61 4.90 -32.83 -8.63
N THR A 62 4.07 -33.50 -7.82
CA THR A 62 3.37 -32.90 -6.68
C THR A 62 4.35 -32.36 -5.64
N PHE A 63 5.39 -33.14 -5.33
CA PHE A 63 6.44 -32.72 -4.41
C PHE A 63 7.23 -31.52 -4.94
N ARG A 64 7.50 -31.45 -6.25
CA ARG A 64 8.09 -30.29 -6.92
C ARG A 64 7.16 -29.07 -6.82
N LEU A 65 5.89 -29.20 -7.12
CA LEU A 65 4.91 -28.16 -6.99
C LEU A 65 4.85 -27.59 -5.56
N ILE A 66 4.86 -28.44 -4.55
CA ILE A 66 4.83 -28.03 -3.14
C ILE A 66 6.13 -27.33 -2.73
N TYR A 67 7.30 -27.83 -3.15
CA TYR A 67 8.59 -27.37 -2.63
C TYR A 67 9.39 -26.51 -3.64
N GLU A 68 9.11 -26.50 -4.94
CA GLU A 68 9.71 -25.58 -5.92
C GLU A 68 8.91 -24.29 -6.06
N LEU A 69 7.60 -24.32 -5.97
CA LEU A 69 6.78 -23.10 -5.83
C LEU A 69 7.02 -22.40 -4.48
N GLY A 70 7.49 -23.14 -3.46
CA GLY A 70 8.01 -22.56 -2.23
C GLY A 70 9.42 -21.96 -2.36
N ASN A 71 10.18 -22.27 -3.43
CA ASN A 71 11.57 -21.81 -3.62
C ASN A 71 11.74 -20.67 -4.64
N ASP A 72 10.69 -20.21 -5.34
CA ASP A 72 10.73 -18.93 -6.04
C ASP A 72 10.77 -17.70 -5.09
N TYR A 73 10.75 -17.97 -3.78
CA TYR A 73 10.99 -16.99 -2.72
C TYR A 73 12.47 -16.63 -2.50
N SER A 74 13.41 -17.17 -3.28
CA SER A 74 14.84 -16.87 -3.13
C SER A 74 15.34 -15.73 -4.04
N THR A 75 14.48 -14.79 -4.41
CA THR A 75 14.92 -13.52 -4.98
C THR A 75 14.64 -12.38 -4.02
N LYS A 76 15.65 -12.08 -3.20
CA LYS A 76 15.86 -10.79 -2.52
C LYS A 76 14.89 -10.41 -1.39
N THR A 77 14.79 -11.23 -0.36
CA THR A 77 14.95 -10.74 1.02
C THR A 77 15.54 -11.92 1.80
N SER A 78 16.78 -11.82 2.18
CA SER A 78 17.41 -12.71 3.16
C SER A 78 16.74 -12.45 4.51
N MET A 79 15.57 -13.07 4.76
CA MET A 79 15.11 -13.18 6.13
C MET A 79 16.20 -13.91 6.89
N SER A 80 16.69 -13.30 7.95
CA SER A 80 17.70 -13.93 8.81
C SER A 80 17.07 -15.17 9.46
N GLN A 81 17.87 -16.21 9.76
CA GLN A 81 17.38 -17.37 10.54
C GLN A 81 16.67 -16.96 11.84
N GLY A 82 16.90 -15.73 12.31
CA GLY A 82 16.23 -15.13 13.45
C GLY A 82 14.78 -14.76 13.18
N ASP A 83 14.49 -14.19 12.00
CA ASP A 83 13.14 -13.72 11.67
C ASP A 83 12.18 -14.88 11.41
N ASP A 84 12.64 -15.95 10.76
CA ASP A 84 11.86 -17.19 10.59
C ASP A 84 11.48 -17.82 11.95
N ARG A 85 12.39 -17.75 12.91
CA ARG A 85 12.16 -18.26 14.25
C ARG A 85 11.17 -17.42 15.05
N LEU A 86 11.24 -16.09 14.92
CA LEU A 86 10.24 -15.18 15.51
C LEU A 86 8.85 -15.42 14.94
N ALA A 87 8.74 -15.57 13.62
CA ALA A 87 7.49 -15.89 12.93
C ALA A 87 6.89 -17.21 13.40
N PHE A 88 7.72 -18.25 13.57
CA PHE A 88 7.30 -19.54 14.10
C PHE A 88 6.76 -19.45 15.53
N ILE A 89 7.47 -18.75 16.43
CA ILE A 89 7.04 -18.57 17.82
C ILE A 89 5.73 -17.79 17.85
N LEU A 90 5.63 -16.69 17.12
CA LEU A 90 4.42 -15.86 17.05
C LEU A 90 3.23 -16.65 16.50
N ASN A 91 3.45 -17.48 15.48
CA ASN A 91 2.41 -18.37 14.96
C ASN A 91 1.86 -19.27 16.05
N LYS A 92 2.74 -20.00 16.75
CA LYS A 92 2.29 -20.86 17.87
C LYS A 92 1.53 -20.09 18.96
N LEU A 93 2.05 -18.93 19.37
CA LEU A 93 1.44 -18.15 20.45
C LEU A 93 0.10 -17.53 20.09
N LEU A 94 -0.13 -17.20 18.80
CA LEU A 94 -1.32 -16.49 18.37
C LEU A 94 -2.41 -17.41 17.78
N PHE A 95 -2.04 -18.56 17.21
CA PHE A 95 -3.00 -19.40 16.47
C PHE A 95 -3.24 -20.77 17.08
N GLU A 96 -2.34 -21.28 17.91
CA GLU A 96 -2.55 -22.57 18.56
C GLU A 96 -3.32 -22.40 19.88
N GLN A 97 -4.30 -23.29 20.12
CA GLN A 97 -5.04 -23.36 21.38
C GLN A 97 -4.29 -24.14 22.45
N VAL A 98 -3.24 -24.86 22.05
CA VAL A 98 -2.47 -25.72 22.95
C VAL A 98 -1.49 -24.86 23.76
N PRO A 99 -1.31 -25.13 25.09
CA PRO A 99 -0.32 -24.44 25.88
C PRO A 99 1.09 -24.57 25.27
N VAL A 100 1.74 -23.45 24.99
CA VAL A 100 3.09 -23.41 24.46
C VAL A 100 4.07 -23.39 25.65
N LEU A 101 4.79 -24.47 25.85
CA LEU A 101 5.80 -24.53 26.91
C LEU A 101 7.14 -24.00 26.39
N PHE A 102 7.85 -23.26 27.25
CA PHE A 102 9.14 -22.67 26.86
C PHE A 102 10.17 -23.76 26.50
N ASP A 103 10.16 -24.88 27.24
CA ASP A 103 11.08 -25.99 27.02
C ASP A 103 10.77 -26.77 25.72
N ASP A 104 9.49 -26.91 25.38
CA ASP A 104 9.08 -27.52 24.12
C ASP A 104 9.57 -26.68 22.94
N LEU A 105 9.50 -25.34 23.03
CA LEU A 105 10.06 -24.45 22.01
C LEU A 105 11.59 -24.55 21.88
N VAL A 106 12.30 -24.72 23.00
CA VAL A 106 13.76 -24.95 22.99
C VAL A 106 14.10 -26.22 22.20
N GLU A 107 13.35 -27.32 22.45
CA GLU A 107 13.54 -28.59 21.78
C GLU A 107 13.13 -28.52 20.29
N GLU A 108 11.99 -27.93 20.01
CA GLU A 108 11.40 -27.85 18.66
C GLU A 108 12.22 -26.96 17.72
N LEU A 109 12.72 -25.83 18.23
CA LEU A 109 13.54 -24.89 17.48
C LEU A 109 15.04 -25.23 17.49
N TYR A 110 15.45 -26.24 18.28
CA TYR A 110 16.85 -26.61 18.45
C TYR A 110 17.77 -25.45 18.85
N VAL A 111 17.30 -24.55 19.70
CA VAL A 111 18.05 -23.38 20.18
C VAL A 111 18.37 -23.47 21.65
N SER A 112 19.32 -22.65 22.12
CA SER A 112 19.58 -22.52 23.56
C SER A 112 18.48 -21.74 24.27
N ARG A 113 18.30 -21.95 25.57
CA ARG A 113 17.39 -21.16 26.41
C ARG A 113 17.69 -19.67 26.36
N SER A 114 18.97 -19.29 26.24
CA SER A 114 19.39 -17.89 26.12
C SER A 114 18.99 -17.28 24.77
N THR A 115 19.09 -18.03 23.68
CA THR A 115 18.65 -17.61 22.36
C THR A 115 17.14 -17.38 22.36
N LEU A 116 16.37 -18.36 22.85
CA LEU A 116 14.92 -18.25 22.93
C LEU A 116 14.47 -17.08 23.84
N SER A 117 15.17 -16.83 24.97
CA SER A 117 14.90 -15.67 25.83
C SER A 117 15.10 -14.34 25.11
N ASN A 118 16.14 -14.24 24.26
CA ASN A 118 16.36 -13.05 23.44
C ASN A 118 15.28 -12.89 22.38
N ASP A 119 14.81 -13.97 21.76
CA ASP A 119 13.70 -13.94 20.81
C ASP A 119 12.42 -13.46 21.50
N PHE A 120 12.09 -13.97 22.67
CA PHE A 120 10.96 -13.50 23.48
C PHE A 120 11.07 -12.02 23.86
N LYS A 121 12.29 -11.51 24.10
CA LYS A 121 12.50 -10.08 24.36
C LYS A 121 12.12 -9.23 23.15
N LYS A 122 12.54 -9.66 21.95
CA LYS A 122 12.16 -8.98 20.69
C LYS A 122 10.65 -9.03 20.46
N ILE A 123 10.04 -10.21 20.62
CA ILE A 123 8.59 -10.38 20.47
C ILE A 123 7.81 -9.48 21.44
N ARG A 124 8.24 -9.35 22.71
CA ARG A 124 7.62 -8.42 23.66
C ARG A 124 7.67 -6.96 23.19
N GLN A 125 8.79 -6.54 22.60
CA GLN A 125 8.91 -5.20 22.04
C GLN A 125 7.93 -4.99 20.87
N MET A 126 7.83 -5.96 19.98
CA MET A 126 6.90 -5.88 18.84
C MET A 126 5.42 -5.88 19.27
N LEU A 127 5.07 -6.65 20.30
CA LEU A 127 3.70 -6.74 20.82
C LEU A 127 3.28 -5.49 21.62
N ALA A 128 4.24 -4.77 22.22
CA ALA A 128 3.97 -3.62 23.07
C ALA A 128 3.26 -2.49 22.34
N ASP A 129 3.60 -2.26 21.06
CA ASP A 129 2.99 -1.23 20.20
C ASP A 129 1.49 -1.52 19.91
N TYR A 130 1.06 -2.75 20.17
CA TYR A 130 -0.32 -3.22 20.00
C TYR A 130 -1.05 -3.45 21.33
N SER A 131 -0.52 -2.94 22.43
CA SER A 131 -1.08 -3.18 23.77
C SER A 131 -1.18 -4.67 24.17
N LEU A 132 -0.29 -5.50 23.59
CA LEU A 132 -0.23 -6.93 23.84
C LEU A 132 0.96 -7.28 24.73
N THR A 133 0.79 -8.28 25.59
CA THR A 133 1.84 -8.76 26.48
C THR A 133 2.01 -10.27 26.38
N ILE A 134 3.20 -10.76 26.75
CA ILE A 134 3.45 -12.20 26.91
C ILE A 134 3.36 -12.55 28.37
N GLU A 135 2.43 -13.42 28.73
CA GLU A 135 2.26 -13.99 30.06
C GLU A 135 2.68 -15.46 30.10
N SER A 136 3.05 -15.92 31.31
CA SER A 136 3.31 -17.33 31.57
C SER A 136 2.53 -17.74 32.81
N ARG A 137 1.73 -18.78 32.68
CA ARG A 137 0.97 -19.34 33.82
C ARG A 137 1.22 -20.85 33.96
N ALA A 138 1.28 -21.31 35.18
CA ALA A 138 1.33 -22.75 35.48
C ALA A 138 0.15 -23.45 34.78
N ASN A 139 0.39 -24.56 34.12
CA ASN A 139 -0.56 -25.35 33.33
C ASN A 139 -1.14 -24.68 32.06
N LYS A 140 -0.84 -23.40 31.77
CA LYS A 140 -1.22 -22.72 30.51
C LYS A 140 -0.03 -22.38 29.62
N GLY A 141 1.19 -22.63 30.13
CA GLY A 141 2.40 -22.28 29.38
C GLY A 141 2.55 -20.77 29.16
N VAL A 142 3.17 -20.42 28.04
CA VAL A 142 3.37 -19.06 27.57
C VAL A 142 2.27 -18.72 26.55
N TYR A 143 1.67 -17.54 26.65
CA TYR A 143 0.63 -17.09 25.73
C TYR A 143 0.62 -15.57 25.61
N VAL A 144 0.03 -15.05 24.51
CA VAL A 144 -0.18 -13.63 24.28
C VAL A 144 -1.47 -13.18 24.98
N SER A 145 -1.34 -12.22 25.91
CA SER A 145 -2.45 -11.59 26.62
C SER A 145 -2.78 -10.23 26.01
N GLY A 146 -4.05 -9.88 25.96
CA GLY A 146 -4.61 -8.64 25.43
C GLY A 146 -5.88 -8.91 24.64
N GLU A 147 -6.52 -7.84 24.19
CA GLU A 147 -7.79 -7.90 23.46
C GLU A 147 -7.64 -8.61 22.11
N GLU A 148 -8.67 -9.37 21.71
CA GLU A 148 -8.64 -10.11 20.44
C GLU A 148 -8.52 -9.17 19.24
N ARG A 149 -9.13 -7.98 19.28
CA ARG A 149 -9.00 -6.94 18.26
C ARG A 149 -7.52 -6.55 18.07
N ASP A 150 -6.78 -6.36 19.14
CA ASP A 150 -5.37 -5.98 19.11
C ASP A 150 -4.49 -7.13 18.60
N LYS A 151 -4.83 -8.36 18.94
CA LYS A 151 -4.17 -9.55 18.36
C LYS A 151 -4.38 -9.62 16.85
N ARG A 152 -5.61 -9.42 16.35
CA ARG A 152 -5.89 -9.37 14.91
C ARG A 152 -5.15 -8.24 14.21
N ARG A 153 -5.07 -7.06 14.82
CA ARG A 153 -4.31 -5.93 14.29
C ARG A 153 -2.81 -6.26 14.17
N PHE A 154 -2.23 -6.88 15.21
CA PHE A 154 -0.84 -7.36 15.17
C PHE A 154 -0.64 -8.44 14.09
N ILE A 155 -1.55 -9.42 13.99
CA ILE A 155 -1.49 -10.48 12.97
C ILE A 155 -1.51 -9.88 11.56
N MET A 156 -2.40 -8.93 11.30
CA MET A 156 -2.47 -8.25 10.01
C MET A 156 -1.15 -7.57 9.67
N SER A 157 -0.64 -6.74 10.57
CA SER A 157 0.60 -5.98 10.35
C SER A 157 1.82 -6.91 10.18
N TYR A 158 2.01 -7.85 11.08
CA TYR A 158 3.22 -8.68 11.09
C TYR A 158 3.25 -9.72 9.97
N PHE A 159 2.14 -10.42 9.74
CA PHE A 159 2.10 -11.57 8.80
C PHE A 159 1.60 -11.21 7.41
N LEU A 160 0.79 -10.16 7.26
CA LEU A 160 0.03 -9.93 6.04
C LEU A 160 0.43 -8.63 5.30
N GLU A 161 0.76 -7.54 5.98
CA GLU A 161 1.09 -6.27 5.33
C GLU A 161 2.43 -6.29 4.58
N ASN A 162 3.46 -6.93 5.13
CA ASN A 162 4.79 -6.98 4.53
C ASN A 162 4.91 -7.90 3.30
N GLN A 163 3.88 -8.70 3.00
CA GLN A 163 3.91 -9.65 1.89
C GLN A 163 2.57 -9.74 1.14
N PHE A 164 1.81 -8.67 1.14
CA PHE A 164 0.39 -8.60 0.76
C PHE A 164 0.00 -9.33 -0.53
N PHE A 165 0.84 -9.36 -1.55
CA PHE A 165 0.53 -10.05 -2.82
C PHE A 165 1.11 -11.47 -2.95
N LYS A 166 2.13 -11.84 -2.16
CA LYS A 166 2.79 -13.14 -2.28
C LYS A 166 2.41 -14.12 -1.16
N ALA A 167 2.28 -13.64 0.06
CA ALA A 167 1.97 -14.48 1.22
C ALA A 167 0.50 -14.89 1.29
N LEU A 168 -0.42 -14.10 0.72
CA LEU A 168 -1.83 -14.45 0.62
C LEU A 168 -2.03 -15.83 -0.03
N HIS A 169 -1.26 -16.16 -1.05
CA HIS A 169 -1.38 -17.43 -1.75
C HIS A 169 -0.77 -18.64 -1.02
N THR A 170 0.27 -18.46 -0.22
CA THR A 170 1.02 -19.63 0.31
C THR A 170 0.80 -19.86 1.80
N TYR A 171 0.90 -18.83 2.63
CA TYR A 171 0.85 -18.98 4.09
C TYR A 171 -0.60 -18.98 4.62
N VAL A 172 -1.42 -18.16 4.04
CA VAL A 172 -2.83 -18.01 4.38
C VAL A 172 -3.65 -19.22 3.92
N LYS A 173 -3.28 -19.86 2.79
CA LYS A 173 -3.94 -21.09 2.31
C LYS A 173 -3.85 -22.27 3.27
N SER A 174 -2.81 -22.36 4.09
CA SER A 174 -2.61 -23.56 4.92
C SER A 174 -3.26 -23.49 6.28
N ASN A 175 -3.41 -22.31 6.89
CA ASN A 175 -3.75 -22.21 8.32
C ASN A 175 -4.96 -21.31 8.64
N PHE A 176 -5.42 -20.45 7.73
CA PHE A 176 -6.45 -19.44 8.02
C PHE A 176 -7.76 -19.61 7.26
N PHE A 177 -7.77 -20.39 6.17
CA PHE A 177 -8.95 -20.46 5.32
C PHE A 177 -9.76 -21.72 5.57
N ASP A 178 -11.05 -21.51 5.60
CA ASP A 178 -12.00 -22.60 5.43
C ASP A 178 -11.81 -23.22 4.05
N GLN A 179 -11.57 -24.51 4.02
CA GLN A 179 -11.51 -25.27 2.75
C GLN A 179 -12.82 -25.13 1.95
N ASN A 180 -13.92 -24.79 2.62
CA ASN A 180 -15.26 -24.62 2.03
C ASN A 180 -15.51 -23.20 1.49
N LEU A 181 -14.66 -22.20 1.83
CA LEU A 181 -14.81 -20.82 1.36
C LEU A 181 -13.47 -20.28 0.84
N PRO A 182 -13.17 -20.47 -0.45
CA PRO A 182 -11.98 -19.88 -1.08
C PRO A 182 -12.03 -18.34 -1.01
N LEU A 183 -10.84 -17.69 -0.97
CA LEU A 183 -10.75 -16.24 -0.94
C LEU A 183 -11.47 -15.55 -2.09
N GLU A 184 -11.40 -16.13 -3.26
CA GLU A 184 -12.04 -15.60 -4.45
C GLU A 184 -13.57 -15.59 -4.28
N GLU A 185 -14.15 -16.59 -3.63
CA GLU A 185 -15.58 -16.65 -3.34
C GLU A 185 -15.96 -15.66 -2.23
N LEU A 186 -15.14 -15.55 -1.19
CA LEU A 186 -15.32 -14.53 -0.15
C LEU A 186 -15.24 -13.12 -0.76
N ALA A 187 -14.27 -12.85 -1.62
CA ALA A 187 -14.15 -11.57 -2.31
C ALA A 187 -15.37 -11.24 -3.16
N LYS A 188 -15.95 -12.25 -3.84
CA LYS A 188 -17.18 -12.11 -4.61
C LYS A 188 -18.37 -11.76 -3.71
N ILE A 189 -18.53 -12.44 -2.57
CA ILE A 189 -19.59 -12.14 -1.59
C ILE A 189 -19.49 -10.68 -1.14
N VAL A 190 -18.29 -10.25 -0.72
CA VAL A 190 -18.06 -8.89 -0.23
C VAL A 190 -18.35 -7.85 -1.31
N LEU A 191 -17.87 -8.09 -2.55
CA LEU A 191 -18.05 -7.19 -3.67
C LEU A 191 -19.55 -7.03 -4.01
N GLU A 192 -20.29 -8.13 -4.12
CA GLU A 192 -21.72 -8.11 -4.45
C GLU A 192 -22.51 -7.33 -3.40
N GLU A 193 -22.30 -7.58 -2.10
CA GLU A 193 -23.02 -6.89 -1.03
C GLU A 193 -22.67 -5.38 -0.97
N CYS A 194 -21.43 -5.02 -1.23
CA CYS A 194 -21.02 -3.62 -1.31
C CYS A 194 -21.63 -2.93 -2.53
N GLN A 195 -21.67 -3.59 -3.69
CA GLN A 195 -22.27 -3.04 -4.91
C GLN A 195 -23.79 -2.83 -4.77
N GLU A 196 -24.52 -3.79 -4.18
CA GLU A 196 -25.95 -3.65 -3.91
C GLU A 196 -26.26 -2.47 -2.99
N ALA A 197 -25.36 -2.13 -2.09
CA ALA A 197 -25.49 -1.00 -1.18
C ALA A 197 -24.89 0.32 -1.74
N ASN A 198 -24.41 0.34 -2.99
CA ASN A 198 -23.69 1.45 -3.59
C ASN A 198 -22.43 1.90 -2.78
N LEU A 199 -21.83 0.99 -2.01
CA LEU A 199 -20.57 1.23 -1.34
C LEU A 199 -19.42 1.08 -2.34
N LYS A 200 -18.75 2.19 -2.67
CA LYS A 200 -17.59 2.17 -3.57
C LYS A 200 -16.32 1.89 -2.79
N LEU A 201 -15.70 0.77 -3.08
CA LEU A 201 -14.40 0.38 -2.54
C LEU A 201 -13.39 0.27 -3.69
N SER A 202 -12.14 0.71 -3.47
CA SER A 202 -11.06 0.38 -4.41
C SER A 202 -10.71 -1.11 -4.30
N ASP A 203 -10.09 -1.67 -5.34
CA ASP A 203 -9.67 -3.08 -5.34
C ASP A 203 -8.74 -3.40 -4.17
N PHE A 204 -7.84 -2.47 -3.83
CA PHE A 204 -6.95 -2.61 -2.69
C PHE A 204 -7.71 -2.66 -1.35
N VAL A 205 -8.69 -1.78 -1.16
CA VAL A 205 -9.54 -1.75 0.04
C VAL A 205 -10.40 -3.02 0.13
N LEU A 206 -10.96 -3.46 -0.99
CA LEU A 206 -11.73 -4.71 -1.07
C LEU A 206 -10.88 -5.91 -0.64
N GLN A 207 -9.68 -6.05 -1.20
CA GLN A 207 -8.76 -7.14 -0.86
C GLN A 207 -8.37 -7.12 0.62
N ASN A 208 -8.07 -5.94 1.16
CA ASN A 208 -7.76 -5.77 2.57
C ASN A 208 -8.94 -6.17 3.47
N LEU A 209 -10.17 -5.77 3.11
CA LEU A 209 -11.39 -6.15 3.84
C LEU A 209 -11.62 -7.68 3.81
N VAL A 210 -11.43 -8.30 2.65
CA VAL A 210 -11.55 -9.76 2.49
C VAL A 210 -10.59 -10.51 3.42
N VAL A 211 -9.35 -10.02 3.55
CA VAL A 211 -8.36 -10.62 4.45
C VAL A 211 -8.76 -10.47 5.92
N HIS A 212 -9.29 -9.31 6.33
CA HIS A 212 -9.81 -9.12 7.69
C HIS A 212 -10.98 -10.08 8.00
N ILE A 213 -11.90 -10.26 7.06
CA ILE A 213 -13.02 -11.19 7.24
C ILE A 213 -12.51 -12.64 7.30
N ALA A 214 -11.60 -13.03 6.43
CA ALA A 214 -11.00 -14.36 6.44
C ALA A 214 -10.24 -14.64 7.74
N LEU A 215 -9.50 -13.68 8.25
CA LEU A 215 -8.85 -13.77 9.56
C LEU A 215 -9.89 -13.95 10.67
N ALA A 216 -10.97 -13.17 10.66
CA ALA A 216 -12.05 -13.29 11.65
C ALA A 216 -12.66 -14.69 11.65
N ILE A 217 -12.95 -15.26 10.47
CA ILE A 217 -13.48 -16.64 10.33
C ILE A 217 -12.51 -17.64 10.97
N GLY A 218 -11.23 -17.58 10.63
CA GLY A 218 -10.22 -18.49 11.17
C GLY A 218 -10.06 -18.35 12.69
N ARG A 219 -10.10 -17.14 13.21
CA ARG A 219 -10.01 -16.86 14.65
C ARG A 219 -11.21 -17.42 15.42
N ILE A 220 -12.42 -17.20 14.92
CA ILE A 220 -13.65 -17.73 15.54
C ILE A 220 -13.65 -19.26 15.54
N LYS A 221 -13.28 -19.91 14.45
CA LYS A 221 -13.12 -21.37 14.38
C LYS A 221 -12.15 -21.89 15.43
N SER A 222 -11.12 -21.12 15.72
CA SER A 222 -10.14 -21.41 16.75
C SER A 222 -10.61 -20.97 18.15
N GLY A 223 -11.87 -20.57 18.34
CA GLY A 223 -12.43 -20.18 19.64
C GLY A 223 -11.96 -18.82 20.16
N PHE A 224 -11.42 -17.97 19.28
CA PHE A 224 -10.98 -16.61 19.64
C PHE A 224 -11.99 -15.58 19.15
N GLU A 225 -12.81 -15.05 20.04
CA GLU A 225 -13.87 -14.11 19.76
C GLU A 225 -13.54 -12.73 20.30
N ILE A 226 -14.04 -11.68 19.65
CA ILE A 226 -13.99 -10.31 20.16
C ILE A 226 -14.99 -10.20 21.30
N SER A 227 -14.54 -9.80 22.51
CA SER A 227 -15.39 -9.71 23.68
C SER A 227 -16.13 -8.37 23.79
N ASN A 228 -15.46 -7.26 23.48
CA ASN A 228 -16.05 -5.92 23.50
C ASN A 228 -15.49 -5.05 22.38
N LEU A 229 -16.38 -4.26 21.77
CA LEU A 229 -16.04 -3.10 20.94
C LEU A 229 -16.68 -1.90 21.59
N ASP A 230 -15.87 -0.93 22.05
CA ASP A 230 -16.35 0.30 22.67
C ASP A 230 -16.95 1.28 21.61
N CYS A 231 -17.76 0.75 20.70
CA CYS A 231 -18.40 1.54 19.67
C CYS A 231 -19.91 1.44 19.79
N GLN A 232 -20.58 2.57 20.00
CA GLN A 232 -22.03 2.66 19.84
C GLN A 232 -22.36 2.68 18.36
N MET A 233 -22.60 1.50 17.77
CA MET A 233 -23.04 1.38 16.40
C MET A 233 -24.54 1.63 16.29
N VAL A 234 -24.94 2.47 15.33
CA VAL A 234 -26.34 2.70 15.03
C VAL A 234 -26.87 1.57 14.13
N ASP A 235 -27.99 0.95 14.51
CA ASP A 235 -28.53 -0.21 13.82
C ASP A 235 -28.96 0.04 12.36
N ASN A 236 -29.12 1.30 11.97
CA ASN A 236 -29.59 1.68 10.63
C ASN A 236 -28.48 2.12 9.67
N ASP A 237 -27.22 1.99 10.05
CA ASP A 237 -26.13 2.34 9.16
C ASP A 237 -26.01 1.33 8.00
N ILE A 238 -25.82 1.82 6.80
CA ILE A 238 -25.72 1.02 5.57
C ILE A 238 -24.60 0.00 5.71
N GLU A 239 -23.45 0.42 6.23
CA GLU A 239 -22.27 -0.41 6.45
C GLU A 239 -22.57 -1.58 7.41
N ARG A 240 -23.37 -1.33 8.46
CA ARG A 240 -23.75 -2.39 9.39
C ARG A 240 -24.69 -3.41 8.76
N GLN A 241 -25.61 -2.96 7.90
CA GLN A 241 -26.49 -3.85 7.16
C GLN A 241 -25.68 -4.70 6.15
N VAL A 242 -24.72 -4.09 5.47
CA VAL A 242 -23.80 -4.80 4.56
C VAL A 242 -22.98 -5.83 5.33
N ALA A 243 -22.39 -5.46 6.49
CA ALA A 243 -21.65 -6.39 7.34
C ALA A 243 -22.51 -7.60 7.77
N LYS A 244 -23.77 -7.35 8.19
CA LYS A 244 -24.72 -8.41 8.54
C LYS A 244 -24.99 -9.35 7.35
N ARG A 245 -25.21 -8.84 6.14
CA ARG A 245 -25.47 -9.66 4.95
C ARG A 245 -24.24 -10.46 4.56
N ILE A 246 -23.05 -9.84 4.55
CA ILE A 246 -21.79 -10.55 4.28
C ILE A 246 -21.62 -11.72 5.24
N LEU A 247 -21.71 -11.49 6.56
CA LEU A 247 -21.52 -12.54 7.55
C LEU A 247 -22.63 -13.61 7.53
N SER A 248 -23.87 -13.24 7.18
CA SER A 248 -24.94 -14.21 6.97
C SER A 248 -24.68 -15.15 5.79
N ARG A 249 -24.18 -14.62 4.66
CA ARG A 249 -23.79 -15.44 3.51
C ARG A 249 -22.58 -16.33 3.84
N VAL A 250 -21.58 -15.77 4.51
CA VAL A 250 -20.42 -16.54 4.98
C VAL A 250 -20.84 -17.65 5.94
N SER A 251 -21.73 -17.36 6.89
CA SER A 251 -22.31 -18.35 7.81
C SER A 251 -22.97 -19.51 7.08
N SER A 252 -23.75 -19.23 6.04
CA SER A 252 -24.44 -20.27 5.24
C SER A 252 -23.47 -21.18 4.48
N VAL A 253 -22.31 -20.69 4.06
CA VAL A 253 -21.29 -21.48 3.35
C VAL A 253 -20.37 -22.24 4.30
N THR A 254 -19.95 -21.60 5.40
CA THR A 254 -18.98 -22.15 6.35
C THR A 254 -19.61 -22.95 7.49
N ASN A 255 -20.95 -22.86 7.64
CA ASN A 255 -21.70 -23.38 8.79
C ASN A 255 -21.16 -22.86 10.13
N GLN A 256 -20.64 -21.62 10.16
CA GLN A 256 -20.08 -20.95 11.33
C GLN A 256 -21.01 -19.81 11.76
N GLU A 257 -21.41 -19.78 13.03
CA GLU A 257 -22.14 -18.65 13.61
C GLU A 257 -21.18 -17.50 13.98
N PHE A 258 -21.62 -16.26 13.76
CA PHE A 258 -20.86 -15.06 14.07
C PHE A 258 -21.56 -14.26 15.16
N PRO A 259 -20.88 -13.97 16.27
CA PRO A 259 -21.40 -13.08 17.31
C PRO A 259 -21.61 -11.66 16.80
N VAL A 260 -22.46 -10.89 17.49
CA VAL A 260 -22.78 -9.48 17.10
C VAL A 260 -21.53 -8.62 17.04
N GLN A 261 -20.56 -8.88 17.92
CA GLN A 261 -19.28 -8.16 17.95
C GLN A 261 -18.48 -8.30 16.67
N GLU A 262 -18.62 -9.40 15.95
CA GLU A 262 -17.98 -9.57 14.63
C GLU A 262 -18.66 -8.74 13.53
N ILE A 263 -19.98 -8.59 13.63
CA ILE A 263 -20.71 -7.66 12.75
C ILE A 263 -20.18 -6.23 12.98
N ASP A 264 -20.03 -5.83 14.23
CA ASP A 264 -19.53 -4.51 14.60
C ASP A 264 -18.07 -4.31 14.15
N TYR A 265 -17.24 -5.34 14.28
CA TYR A 265 -15.86 -5.34 13.77
C TYR A 265 -15.80 -5.12 12.25
N ILE A 266 -16.56 -5.87 11.48
CA ILE A 266 -16.62 -5.71 10.02
C ILE A 266 -17.25 -4.36 9.64
N THR A 267 -18.24 -3.90 10.39
CA THR A 267 -18.85 -2.56 10.19
C THR A 267 -17.80 -1.46 10.33
N LEU A 268 -16.95 -1.52 11.35
CA LEU A 268 -15.85 -0.57 11.54
C LEU A 268 -14.89 -0.56 10.34
N HIS A 269 -14.57 -1.72 9.82
CA HIS A 269 -13.72 -1.83 8.63
C HIS A 269 -14.38 -1.26 7.38
N LEU A 270 -15.69 -1.41 7.22
CA LEU A 270 -16.45 -0.78 6.14
C LEU A 270 -16.48 0.75 6.30
N LEU A 271 -16.87 1.25 7.47
CA LEU A 271 -16.89 2.69 7.78
C LEU A 271 -15.53 3.37 7.58
N ALA A 272 -14.46 2.71 8.00
CA ALA A 272 -13.11 3.22 7.87
C ALA A 272 -12.61 3.29 6.42
N LYS A 273 -13.28 2.60 5.48
CA LYS A 273 -12.81 2.38 4.11
C LYS A 273 -13.82 2.79 3.03
N SER A 274 -15.10 3.03 3.40
CA SER A 274 -16.12 3.48 2.46
C SER A 274 -15.99 4.96 2.14
N GLN A 275 -16.35 5.36 0.92
CA GLN A 275 -16.31 6.74 0.45
C GLN A 275 -17.67 7.46 0.54
N LEU A 276 -18.62 6.92 1.33
CA LEU A 276 -19.95 7.53 1.43
C LEU A 276 -19.99 8.68 2.44
N PRO A 277 -20.74 9.77 2.15
CA PRO A 277 -21.05 10.78 3.11
C PRO A 277 -22.03 10.23 4.16
N GLN A 278 -21.62 10.22 5.42
CA GLN A 278 -22.43 9.77 6.54
C GLN A 278 -23.55 10.77 6.89
N ASN A 279 -24.61 10.27 7.51
CA ASN A 279 -25.87 10.93 7.85
C ASN A 279 -25.72 12.24 8.69
N ASN A 280 -26.79 13.00 8.77
CA ASN A 280 -27.00 14.39 9.28
C ASN A 280 -26.31 14.84 10.58
N GLN A 281 -25.73 13.98 11.41
CA GLN A 281 -24.85 14.39 12.53
C GLN A 281 -23.46 14.81 12.07
N THR A 282 -23.11 14.51 10.82
CA THR A 282 -21.81 14.75 10.21
C THR A 282 -21.68 16.09 9.51
N GLU A 283 -22.78 16.81 9.22
CA GLU A 283 -22.69 18.13 8.55
C GLU A 283 -21.92 19.16 9.37
N PHE A 284 -22.21 19.26 10.67
CA PHE A 284 -21.47 20.17 11.56
C PHE A 284 -19.99 19.77 11.70
N SER A 285 -19.70 18.47 11.76
CA SER A 285 -18.33 17.96 11.77
C SER A 285 -17.63 18.20 10.42
N LYS A 286 -18.35 18.12 9.31
CA LYS A 286 -17.85 18.37 7.96
C LYS A 286 -17.47 19.83 7.75
N GLU A 287 -18.31 20.77 8.20
CA GLU A 287 -18.03 22.21 8.15
C GLU A 287 -16.82 22.57 9.02
N ALA A 288 -16.73 22.04 10.24
CA ALA A 288 -15.60 22.28 11.12
C ALA A 288 -14.28 21.76 10.53
N LEU A 289 -14.30 20.59 9.87
CA LEU A 289 -13.13 20.09 9.15
C LEU A 289 -12.77 20.97 7.96
N ARG A 290 -13.76 21.46 7.20
CA ARG A 290 -13.54 22.37 6.08
C ARG A 290 -12.85 23.65 6.55
N ASP A 291 -13.37 24.26 7.60
CA ASP A 291 -12.80 25.49 8.17
C ASP A 291 -11.36 25.24 8.66
N SER A 292 -11.12 24.10 9.31
CA SER A 292 -9.79 23.72 9.80
C SER A 292 -8.79 23.51 8.67
N VAL A 293 -9.20 22.87 7.57
CA VAL A 293 -8.38 22.68 6.36
C VAL A 293 -8.02 24.03 5.73
N VAL A 294 -9.03 24.87 5.47
CA VAL A 294 -8.82 26.20 4.87
C VAL A 294 -7.95 27.08 5.77
N GLN A 295 -8.17 27.03 7.09
CA GLN A 295 -7.33 27.76 8.03
C GLN A 295 -5.89 27.27 8.02
N SER A 296 -5.64 25.97 7.90
CA SER A 296 -4.29 25.42 7.78
C SER A 296 -3.58 25.91 6.51
N PHE A 297 -4.27 26.00 5.38
CA PHE A 297 -3.70 26.54 4.14
C PHE A 297 -3.28 27.99 4.29
N LYS A 298 -4.10 28.81 4.94
CA LYS A 298 -3.78 30.23 5.21
C LYS A 298 -2.60 30.37 6.19
N THR A 299 -2.63 29.58 7.27
CA THR A 299 -1.58 29.65 8.31
C THR A 299 -0.20 29.27 7.74
N LEU A 300 -0.15 28.32 6.81
CA LEU A 300 1.07 27.86 6.19
C LEU A 300 1.45 28.63 4.90
N GLY A 301 0.67 29.67 4.52
CA GLY A 301 0.92 30.45 3.30
C GLY A 301 0.74 29.68 1.99
N LEU A 302 0.04 28.55 2.03
CA LEU A 302 -0.11 27.66 0.85
C LEU A 302 -1.10 28.21 -0.17
N ASP A 303 -2.06 29.03 0.27
CA ASP A 303 -3.04 29.66 -0.61
C ASP A 303 -2.43 30.69 -1.56
N ASP A 304 -1.37 31.36 -1.13
CA ASP A 304 -0.65 32.34 -1.98
C ASP A 304 0.08 31.65 -3.13
N ILE A 305 0.48 30.38 -2.94
CA ILE A 305 1.25 29.60 -3.91
C ILE A 305 0.33 28.70 -4.74
N TYR A 306 -0.54 27.95 -4.08
CA TYR A 306 -1.32 26.86 -4.68
C TYR A 306 -2.80 27.17 -4.87
N HIS A 307 -3.35 28.22 -4.23
CA HIS A 307 -4.77 28.57 -4.20
C HIS A 307 -5.69 27.37 -3.86
N PHE A 308 -5.27 26.52 -2.94
CA PHE A 308 -6.00 25.31 -2.56
C PHE A 308 -7.40 25.57 -2.03
N SER A 309 -7.61 26.70 -1.32
CA SER A 309 -8.93 27.06 -0.80
C SER A 309 -9.98 27.32 -1.88
N SER A 310 -9.55 27.62 -3.11
CA SER A 310 -10.45 27.82 -4.26
C SER A 310 -10.72 26.54 -5.06
N ASP A 311 -9.98 25.46 -4.83
CA ASP A 311 -10.18 24.16 -5.49
C ASP A 311 -11.28 23.37 -4.77
N PHE A 312 -12.54 23.53 -5.24
CA PHE A 312 -13.70 22.84 -4.67
C PHE A 312 -13.53 21.30 -4.70
N GLN A 313 -12.96 20.75 -5.75
CA GLN A 313 -12.75 19.30 -5.90
C GLN A 313 -11.73 18.79 -4.87
N LEU A 314 -10.65 19.53 -4.64
CA LEU A 314 -9.68 19.19 -3.59
C LEU A 314 -10.35 19.19 -2.23
N ILE A 315 -11.03 20.29 -1.88
CA ILE A 315 -11.67 20.45 -0.57
C ILE A 315 -12.67 19.33 -0.28
N GLU A 316 -13.59 19.03 -1.20
CA GLU A 316 -14.61 18.00 -0.98
C GLU A 316 -13.99 16.59 -0.86
N SER A 317 -13.05 16.25 -1.73
CA SER A 317 -12.39 14.95 -1.68
C SER A 317 -11.52 14.80 -0.42
N LEU A 318 -10.83 15.86 -0.03
CA LEU A 318 -9.99 15.89 1.17
C LEU A 318 -10.83 15.75 2.45
N ILE A 319 -11.93 16.50 2.58
CA ILE A 319 -12.82 16.40 3.74
C ILE A 319 -13.39 14.98 3.87
N THR A 320 -13.88 14.42 2.77
CA THR A 320 -14.39 13.03 2.75
C THR A 320 -13.32 12.05 3.24
N HIS A 321 -12.07 12.20 2.80
CA HIS A 321 -10.96 11.37 3.24
C HIS A 321 -10.63 11.59 4.73
N LEU A 322 -10.57 12.82 5.19
CA LEU A 322 -10.24 13.17 6.58
C LEU A 322 -11.29 12.66 7.57
N MET A 323 -12.58 12.64 7.20
CA MET A 323 -13.64 12.02 8.01
C MET A 323 -13.39 10.52 8.22
N THR A 324 -13.04 9.80 7.15
CA THR A 324 -12.71 8.37 7.27
C THR A 324 -11.40 8.15 8.03
N LEU A 325 -10.42 9.06 7.89
CA LEU A 325 -9.18 9.03 8.67
C LEU A 325 -9.47 9.18 10.18
N GLN A 326 -10.36 10.05 10.59
CA GLN A 326 -10.77 10.17 12.00
C GLN A 326 -11.33 8.85 12.54
N VAL A 327 -12.18 8.16 11.77
CA VAL A 327 -12.71 6.83 12.15
C VAL A 327 -11.58 5.83 12.30
N ARG A 328 -10.63 5.79 11.36
CA ARG A 328 -9.48 4.88 11.41
C ARG A 328 -8.60 5.13 12.63
N LEU A 329 -8.28 6.39 12.91
CA LEU A 329 -7.47 6.75 14.08
C LEU A 329 -8.17 6.39 15.39
N ALA A 330 -9.45 6.71 15.54
CA ALA A 330 -10.23 6.38 16.73
C ALA A 330 -10.38 4.86 16.95
N SER A 331 -10.49 4.11 15.86
CA SER A 331 -10.65 2.64 15.90
C SER A 331 -9.32 1.88 15.83
N HIS A 332 -8.19 2.57 15.77
CA HIS A 332 -6.85 1.99 15.57
C HIS A 332 -6.77 1.07 14.34
N ILE A 333 -7.48 1.40 13.28
CA ILE A 333 -7.43 0.69 12.00
C ILE A 333 -6.30 1.29 11.16
N ASN A 334 -5.38 0.46 10.72
CA ASN A 334 -4.31 0.85 9.81
C ASN A 334 -4.73 0.52 8.36
N LEU A 335 -4.35 1.39 7.45
CA LEU A 335 -4.52 1.18 6.03
C LEU A 335 -3.15 1.35 5.37
N SER A 336 -2.53 0.26 4.92
CA SER A 336 -1.24 0.33 4.25
C SER A 336 -1.34 0.98 2.87
N ASN A 337 -0.28 1.64 2.43
CA ASN A 337 -0.23 2.32 1.14
C ASN A 337 1.02 1.89 0.35
N PRO A 338 0.86 1.23 -0.80
CA PRO A 338 2.01 0.75 -1.58
C PRO A 338 2.86 1.87 -2.19
N LEU A 339 2.39 3.12 -2.17
CA LEU A 339 3.07 4.27 -2.78
C LEU A 339 3.95 5.07 -1.80
N VAL A 340 4.08 4.63 -0.54
CA VAL A 340 4.83 5.39 0.48
C VAL A 340 6.26 5.69 0.05
N ASP A 341 7.00 4.69 -0.40
CA ASP A 341 8.38 4.87 -0.80
C ASP A 341 8.51 5.76 -2.04
N GLU A 342 7.62 5.58 -3.01
CA GLU A 342 7.60 6.37 -4.25
C GLU A 342 7.29 7.85 -3.96
N VAL A 343 6.27 8.13 -3.16
CA VAL A 343 5.89 9.51 -2.79
C VAL A 343 7.00 10.19 -1.98
N LYS A 344 7.61 9.49 -1.02
CA LYS A 344 8.72 10.05 -0.25
C LYS A 344 9.96 10.34 -1.09
N GLN A 345 10.23 9.54 -2.13
CA GLN A 345 11.38 9.74 -3.01
C GLN A 345 11.15 10.84 -4.04
N ASN A 346 9.98 10.88 -4.66
CA ASN A 346 9.72 11.73 -5.81
C ASN A 346 8.94 13.02 -5.47
N TYR A 347 8.22 13.05 -4.34
CA TYR A 347 7.32 14.15 -3.92
C TYR A 347 7.49 14.48 -2.43
N SER A 348 8.74 14.48 -1.96
CA SER A 348 9.07 14.69 -0.55
C SER A 348 8.55 16.04 0.00
N ASP A 349 8.58 17.09 -0.82
CA ASP A 349 8.07 18.42 -0.50
C ASP A 349 6.57 18.39 -0.21
N VAL A 350 5.78 17.75 -1.07
CA VAL A 350 4.32 17.61 -0.89
C VAL A 350 4.01 16.69 0.30
N PHE A 351 4.81 15.65 0.52
CA PHE A 351 4.68 14.78 1.69
C PHE A 351 4.87 15.56 3.00
N PHE A 352 5.93 16.35 3.11
CA PHE A 352 6.17 17.17 4.30
C PHE A 352 5.13 18.28 4.48
N MET A 353 4.73 18.94 3.40
CA MET A 353 3.63 19.92 3.40
C MET A 353 2.34 19.28 3.95
N THR A 354 1.99 18.09 3.48
CA THR A 354 0.82 17.34 3.95
C THR A 354 0.89 17.05 5.44
N LYS A 355 2.05 16.64 5.92
CA LYS A 355 2.29 16.37 7.34
C LYS A 355 2.12 17.63 8.19
N GLU A 356 2.59 18.78 7.73
CA GLU A 356 2.43 20.06 8.41
C GLU A 356 0.96 20.52 8.41
N ILE A 357 0.23 20.33 7.30
CA ILE A 357 -1.21 20.64 7.24
C ILE A 357 -1.97 19.85 8.31
N LEU A 358 -1.76 18.53 8.36
CA LEU A 358 -2.42 17.67 9.34
C LEU A 358 -2.04 18.02 10.78
N ALA A 359 -0.79 18.36 11.05
CA ALA A 359 -0.32 18.78 12.37
C ALA A 359 -0.94 20.13 12.83
N ASN A 360 -1.26 21.03 11.89
CA ASN A 360 -1.94 22.30 12.16
C ASN A 360 -3.44 22.16 12.43
N MET A 361 -4.03 21.02 12.06
CA MET A 361 -5.45 20.77 12.30
C MET A 361 -5.68 20.23 13.72
N GLU A 362 -6.54 20.88 14.50
CA GLU A 362 -6.84 20.49 15.88
C GLU A 362 -7.26 19.02 15.99
N ALA A 363 -8.07 18.56 15.04
CA ALA A 363 -8.58 17.18 14.97
C ALA A 363 -7.48 16.11 14.83
N PHE A 364 -6.28 16.48 14.40
CA PHE A 364 -5.17 15.55 14.12
C PHE A 364 -3.88 15.90 14.86
N SER A 365 -3.79 17.06 15.50
CA SER A 365 -2.58 17.60 16.14
C SER A 365 -2.00 16.70 17.25
N GLN A 366 -2.83 15.92 17.92
CA GLN A 366 -2.43 14.98 18.98
C GLN A 366 -2.34 13.53 18.49
N ALA A 367 -2.69 13.25 17.24
CA ALA A 367 -2.70 11.92 16.69
C ALA A 367 -1.34 11.54 16.10
N THR A 368 -0.92 10.29 16.33
CA THR A 368 0.20 9.71 15.60
C THR A 368 -0.32 9.15 14.28
N ILE A 369 -0.10 9.89 13.18
CA ILE A 369 -0.55 9.52 11.85
C ILE A 369 0.60 8.77 11.16
N SER A 370 0.33 7.59 10.62
CA SER A 370 1.32 6.80 9.89
C SER A 370 1.67 7.45 8.54
N ASP A 371 2.84 7.13 8.01
CA ASP A 371 3.26 7.61 6.68
C ASP A 371 2.31 7.14 5.57
N ASP A 372 1.70 5.96 5.72
CA ASP A 372 0.68 5.45 4.82
C ASP A 372 -0.52 6.39 4.71
N GLU A 373 -1.06 6.83 5.83
CA GLU A 373 -2.18 7.76 5.88
C GLU A 373 -1.80 9.15 5.35
N ILE A 374 -0.60 9.64 5.68
CA ILE A 374 -0.09 10.90 5.13
C ILE A 374 -0.03 10.83 3.60
N VAL A 375 0.43 9.72 3.04
CA VAL A 375 0.51 9.54 1.59
C VAL A 375 -0.88 9.50 0.95
N TYR A 376 -1.87 8.86 1.54
CA TYR A 376 -3.25 8.92 1.03
C TYR A 376 -3.77 10.37 0.96
N VAL A 377 -3.51 11.18 1.96
CA VAL A 377 -3.86 12.62 1.96
C VAL A 377 -3.02 13.38 0.92
N CYS A 378 -1.72 13.09 0.84
CA CYS A 378 -0.79 13.68 -0.12
C CYS A 378 -1.25 13.52 -1.57
N LEU A 379 -1.83 12.37 -1.94
CA LEU A 379 -2.35 12.12 -3.28
C LEU A 379 -3.45 13.11 -3.70
N HIS A 380 -4.27 13.61 -2.77
CA HIS A 380 -5.25 14.66 -3.06
C HIS A 380 -4.58 15.98 -3.46
N PHE A 381 -3.50 16.34 -2.75
CA PHE A 381 -2.73 17.55 -3.08
C PHE A 381 -1.99 17.39 -4.41
N LEU A 382 -1.36 16.25 -4.65
CA LEU A 382 -0.69 15.96 -5.92
C LEU A 382 -1.66 16.07 -7.10
N ALA A 383 -2.87 15.51 -6.96
CA ALA A 383 -3.90 15.62 -8.00
C ALA A 383 -4.36 17.09 -8.21
N ALA A 384 -4.45 17.88 -7.16
CA ALA A 384 -4.81 19.30 -7.27
C ALA A 384 -3.69 20.12 -7.94
N ILE A 385 -2.44 19.87 -7.58
CA ILE A 385 -1.27 20.52 -8.20
C ILE A 385 -1.21 20.18 -9.69
N GLU A 386 -1.46 18.92 -10.06
CA GLU A 386 -1.43 18.50 -11.45
C GLU A 386 -2.56 19.12 -12.28
N ARG A 387 -3.81 19.13 -11.75
CA ARG A 387 -4.93 19.84 -12.41
C ARG A 387 -4.62 21.31 -12.66
N ARG A 388 -3.94 21.96 -11.72
CA ARG A 388 -3.57 23.36 -11.86
C ARG A 388 -2.51 23.57 -12.96
N LYS A 389 -1.53 22.69 -13.06
CA LYS A 389 -0.54 22.70 -14.15
C LYS A 389 -1.21 22.54 -15.53
N GLU A 390 -2.20 21.64 -15.64
CA GLU A 390 -2.96 21.43 -16.87
C GLU A 390 -3.81 22.65 -17.24
N ASN A 391 -4.34 23.37 -16.26
CA ASN A 391 -5.18 24.57 -16.49
C ASN A 391 -4.37 25.84 -16.72
N HIS A 392 -3.08 25.88 -16.40
CA HIS A 392 -2.24 27.04 -16.62
C HIS A 392 -1.55 26.91 -17.97
N LYS A 393 -2.23 27.40 -19.02
CA LYS A 393 -1.64 27.55 -20.34
C LYS A 393 -0.82 28.83 -20.40
N PHE A 394 0.38 28.72 -20.99
CA PHE A 394 1.21 29.90 -21.23
C PHE A 394 0.68 30.68 -22.42
N SER A 395 0.57 31.99 -22.27
CA SER A 395 0.17 32.92 -23.34
C SER A 395 1.32 33.10 -24.32
N VAL A 396 1.13 32.68 -25.55
CA VAL A 396 2.17 32.67 -26.58
C VAL A 396 1.82 33.60 -27.75
N LEU A 397 2.77 34.46 -28.14
CA LEU A 397 2.70 35.22 -29.35
C LEU A 397 3.49 34.50 -30.46
N ALA A 398 2.83 34.11 -31.55
CA ALA A 398 3.49 33.51 -32.70
C ALA A 398 3.86 34.56 -33.75
N ILE A 399 5.08 34.49 -34.32
CA ILE A 399 5.56 35.41 -35.34
C ILE A 399 5.90 34.63 -36.61
N CYS A 400 5.28 35.02 -37.72
CA CYS A 400 5.52 34.40 -39.03
C CYS A 400 5.52 35.46 -40.16
N ALA A 401 6.64 35.58 -40.89
CA ALA A 401 6.79 36.56 -41.96
C ALA A 401 6.51 35.99 -43.38
N THR A 402 6.25 34.68 -43.50
CA THR A 402 6.16 34.01 -44.84
C THR A 402 4.76 33.97 -45.44
N GLY A 403 3.80 34.69 -44.83
CA GLY A 403 2.43 34.85 -45.36
C GLY A 403 1.37 34.10 -44.54
N PHE A 404 0.10 34.43 -44.84
CA PHE A 404 -1.06 33.99 -44.03
C PHE A 404 -1.18 32.47 -43.88
N GLY A 405 -0.91 31.72 -44.97
CA GLY A 405 -0.98 30.24 -44.91
C GLY A 405 0.08 29.62 -44.01
N ALA A 406 1.29 30.19 -43.99
CA ALA A 406 2.36 29.73 -43.13
C ALA A 406 2.10 30.12 -41.65
N ALA A 407 1.54 31.29 -41.39
CA ALA A 407 1.12 31.74 -40.07
C ALA A 407 0.05 30.81 -39.50
N GLN A 408 -0.96 30.46 -40.28
CA GLN A 408 -2.02 29.53 -39.87
C GLN A 408 -1.48 28.11 -39.66
N MET A 409 -0.52 27.67 -40.46
CA MET A 409 0.13 26.36 -40.27
C MET A 409 0.91 26.30 -38.97
N LEU A 410 1.69 27.33 -38.66
CA LEU A 410 2.44 27.43 -37.38
C LEU A 410 1.49 27.42 -36.22
N LYS A 411 0.40 28.20 -36.24
CA LYS A 411 -0.62 28.21 -35.20
C LYS A 411 -1.22 26.82 -34.97
N ASN A 412 -1.70 26.18 -36.03
CA ASN A 412 -2.34 24.86 -35.94
C ASN A 412 -1.36 23.80 -35.41
N ARG A 413 -0.08 23.86 -35.76
CA ARG A 413 0.94 22.96 -35.25
C ARG A 413 1.22 23.20 -33.75
N LEU A 414 1.34 24.47 -33.36
CA LEU A 414 1.50 24.82 -31.92
C LEU A 414 0.30 24.35 -31.09
N GLU A 415 -0.92 24.59 -31.56
CA GLU A 415 -2.14 24.16 -30.85
C GLU A 415 -2.31 22.65 -30.86
N SER A 416 -1.94 21.94 -31.94
CA SER A 416 -2.02 20.48 -32.04
C SER A 416 -1.00 19.76 -31.13
N GLU A 417 0.22 20.23 -31.09
CA GLU A 417 1.32 19.58 -30.41
C GLU A 417 1.45 20.02 -28.93
N LEU A 418 1.13 21.29 -28.65
CA LEU A 418 1.36 21.91 -27.32
C LEU A 418 0.10 22.54 -26.71
N GLY A 419 -1.08 22.41 -27.33
CA GLY A 419 -2.31 23.12 -26.94
C GLY A 419 -2.86 22.74 -25.54
N ASN A 420 -2.34 21.71 -24.90
CA ASN A 420 -2.56 21.41 -23.50
C ASN A 420 -1.72 22.30 -22.56
N ARG A 421 -0.63 22.91 -23.04
CA ARG A 421 0.35 23.70 -22.27
C ARG A 421 0.39 25.18 -22.66
N ILE A 422 -0.01 25.52 -23.88
CA ILE A 422 0.05 26.89 -24.41
C ILE A 422 -1.29 27.34 -24.96
N GLU A 423 -1.50 28.65 -24.95
CA GLU A 423 -2.57 29.36 -25.65
C GLU A 423 -1.93 30.34 -26.61
N VAL A 424 -2.16 30.16 -27.92
CA VAL A 424 -1.66 31.08 -28.93
C VAL A 424 -2.59 32.27 -28.98
N VAL A 425 -2.19 33.36 -28.30
CA VAL A 425 -2.99 34.59 -28.17
C VAL A 425 -3.16 35.29 -29.50
N ASP A 426 -2.09 35.43 -30.29
CA ASP A 426 -2.13 36.07 -31.61
C ASP A 426 -1.01 35.49 -32.51
N VAL A 427 -1.19 35.64 -33.82
CA VAL A 427 -0.16 35.31 -34.82
C VAL A 427 0.06 36.53 -35.70
N ILE A 428 1.23 37.17 -35.60
CA ILE A 428 1.53 38.45 -36.22
C ILE A 428 2.70 38.34 -37.20
N GLY A 429 2.77 39.33 -38.10
CA GLY A 429 3.93 39.55 -38.93
C GLY A 429 5.07 40.23 -38.19
N TYR A 430 6.32 40.10 -38.68
CA TYR A 430 7.49 40.73 -38.11
C TYR A 430 7.35 42.25 -37.87
N TYR A 431 6.73 42.96 -38.84
CA TYR A 431 6.56 44.42 -38.76
C TYR A 431 5.39 44.87 -37.86
N GLU A 432 4.55 43.95 -37.40
CA GLU A 432 3.44 44.23 -36.45
C GLU A 432 3.87 44.13 -35.00
N LEU A 433 5.10 43.66 -34.75
CA LEU A 433 5.63 43.46 -33.46
C LEU A 433 5.86 44.81 -32.73
N ASN A 434 5.19 45.01 -31.61
CA ASN A 434 5.31 46.18 -30.75
C ASN A 434 5.11 45.80 -29.28
N GLN A 435 5.34 46.76 -28.37
CA GLN A 435 5.25 46.50 -26.92
C GLN A 435 3.85 46.11 -26.48
N GLU A 436 2.80 46.64 -27.08
CA GLU A 436 1.40 46.35 -26.74
C GLU A 436 1.04 44.87 -27.03
N LYS A 437 1.63 44.31 -28.10
CA LYS A 437 1.42 42.89 -28.47
C LYS A 437 2.17 41.91 -27.60
N ILE A 438 3.19 42.37 -26.87
CA ILE A 438 4.00 41.56 -25.97
C ILE A 438 3.44 41.60 -24.54
N ASP A 439 2.64 42.59 -24.20
CA ASP A 439 2.06 42.74 -22.89
C ASP A 439 1.13 41.56 -22.56
N GLY A 440 1.37 40.90 -21.42
CA GLY A 440 0.63 39.71 -21.03
C GLY A 440 1.04 38.40 -21.74
N ILE A 441 2.11 38.44 -22.57
CA ILE A 441 2.67 37.24 -23.23
C ILE A 441 3.80 36.66 -22.39
N ASP A 442 3.76 35.35 -22.17
CA ASP A 442 4.80 34.63 -21.42
C ASP A 442 6.07 34.40 -22.26
N PHE A 443 5.91 34.09 -23.56
CA PHE A 443 7.03 33.93 -24.50
C PHE A 443 6.61 34.08 -25.97
N ILE A 444 7.57 34.29 -26.85
CA ILE A 444 7.39 34.41 -28.31
C ILE A 444 7.88 33.13 -28.98
N VAL A 445 7.08 32.61 -29.94
CA VAL A 445 7.51 31.57 -30.89
C VAL A 445 7.61 32.18 -32.27
N SER A 446 8.79 32.21 -32.87
CA SER A 446 9.03 32.89 -34.12
C SER A 446 9.54 31.93 -35.21
N ALA A 447 8.92 31.97 -36.36
CA ALA A 447 9.46 31.34 -37.59
C ALA A 447 10.53 32.20 -38.28
N VAL A 448 10.87 33.35 -37.73
CA VAL A 448 11.87 34.28 -38.23
C VAL A 448 12.97 34.47 -37.18
N ASP A 449 14.20 34.61 -37.56
CA ASP A 449 15.28 34.92 -36.67
C ASP A 449 15.12 36.34 -36.10
N LEU A 450 14.94 36.44 -34.77
CA LEU A 450 14.79 37.67 -34.01
C LEU A 450 16.02 37.97 -33.16
N SER A 451 17.14 37.30 -33.36
CA SER A 451 18.37 37.44 -32.58
C SER A 451 18.95 38.86 -32.52
N ASN A 452 18.58 39.71 -33.47
CA ASN A 452 18.98 41.12 -33.52
C ASN A 452 18.13 42.06 -32.66
N LEU A 453 17.05 41.56 -32.05
CA LEU A 453 16.14 42.32 -31.18
C LEU A 453 16.28 41.85 -29.73
N TYR A 454 16.16 42.81 -28.81
CA TYR A 454 16.20 42.49 -27.39
C TYR A 454 14.78 42.45 -26.82
N PHE A 455 14.41 41.34 -26.22
CA PHE A 455 13.13 41.13 -25.58
C PHE A 455 13.33 40.85 -24.09
N GLN A 456 12.37 41.28 -23.26
CA GLN A 456 12.33 40.93 -21.81
C GLN A 456 11.74 39.55 -21.55
N ILE A 457 11.10 38.94 -22.55
CA ILE A 457 10.51 37.60 -22.50
C ILE A 457 11.27 36.65 -23.43
N PRO A 458 11.25 35.33 -23.14
CA PRO A 458 11.94 34.34 -23.98
C PRO A 458 11.43 34.32 -25.40
N VAL A 459 12.33 34.08 -26.35
CA VAL A 459 12.00 33.93 -27.80
C VAL A 459 12.54 32.61 -28.29
N PHE A 460 11.66 31.78 -28.86
CA PHE A 460 12.01 30.49 -29.44
C PHE A 460 11.90 30.57 -30.97
N THR A 461 13.00 30.31 -31.65
CA THR A 461 13.00 30.25 -33.12
C THR A 461 12.72 28.80 -33.54
N VAL A 462 11.68 28.61 -34.35
CA VAL A 462 11.24 27.31 -34.84
C VAL A 462 10.96 27.34 -36.36
N SER A 463 10.86 26.19 -37.01
CA SER A 463 10.36 26.12 -38.38
C SER A 463 8.83 26.27 -38.39
N VAL A 464 8.28 26.78 -39.54
CA VAL A 464 6.82 26.87 -39.72
C VAL A 464 6.11 25.54 -39.52
N PHE A 465 6.80 24.43 -39.80
CA PHE A 465 6.26 23.07 -39.66
C PHE A 465 6.40 22.48 -38.29
N LEU A 466 7.09 23.13 -37.37
CA LEU A 466 7.36 22.70 -36.01
C LEU A 466 7.81 21.22 -35.95
N LYS A 467 9.09 20.98 -36.26
CA LYS A 467 9.64 19.63 -36.32
C LYS A 467 9.67 18.99 -34.89
N THR A 468 9.56 17.67 -34.82
CA THR A 468 9.58 16.92 -33.58
C THR A 468 10.84 17.17 -32.71
N GLU A 469 11.98 17.41 -33.40
CA GLU A 469 13.25 17.76 -32.73
C GLU A 469 13.21 19.16 -32.07
N GLU A 470 12.47 20.10 -32.67
CA GLU A 470 12.27 21.47 -32.15
C GLU A 470 11.33 21.49 -30.98
N ILE A 471 10.41 20.52 -30.87
CA ILE A 471 9.52 20.34 -29.74
C ILE A 471 10.30 19.75 -28.55
N SER A 472 11.17 18.75 -28.78
CA SER A 472 11.92 18.04 -27.73
C SER A 472 13.14 18.81 -27.21
N HIS A 473 13.73 19.73 -27.99
CA HIS A 473 14.93 20.49 -27.63
C HIS A 473 14.69 22.01 -27.50
N GLY A 474 13.52 22.50 -27.91
CA GLY A 474 13.17 23.91 -27.86
C GLY A 474 12.44 24.31 -26.58
N PRO A 475 11.12 24.32 -26.56
CA PRO A 475 10.37 24.81 -25.39
C PRO A 475 10.56 23.97 -24.12
N ASP A 476 10.56 22.61 -24.21
CA ASP A 476 10.56 21.73 -23.03
C ASP A 476 11.86 21.79 -22.22
N ALA A 477 13.04 21.78 -22.85
CA ALA A 477 14.32 21.85 -22.13
C ALA A 477 14.60 23.25 -21.54
N SER A 478 14.02 24.29 -22.15
CA SER A 478 14.13 25.68 -21.69
C SER A 478 13.01 26.06 -20.71
N PHE A 479 11.88 25.33 -20.73
CA PHE A 479 10.75 25.52 -19.81
C PHE A 479 11.11 25.17 -18.35
N GLU A 480 11.86 24.10 -18.13
CA GLU A 480 12.33 23.76 -16.78
C GLU A 480 13.36 24.76 -16.26
N ASN A 481 14.22 25.26 -17.13
CA ASN A 481 15.17 26.32 -16.79
C ASN A 481 14.47 27.67 -16.51
N TRP A 482 13.37 27.98 -17.20
CA TRP A 482 12.64 29.24 -17.00
C TRP A 482 11.79 29.24 -15.72
N LYS A 483 11.24 28.10 -15.29
CA LYS A 483 10.60 27.96 -13.96
C LYS A 483 11.58 28.29 -12.83
N SER A 484 12.84 27.88 -12.97
CA SER A 484 13.89 28.22 -11.99
C SER A 484 14.27 29.71 -12.01
N PHE A 485 14.11 30.40 -13.14
CA PHE A 485 14.37 31.84 -13.27
C PHE A 485 13.30 32.73 -12.64
N ARG A 486 12.00 32.33 -12.75
CA ARG A 486 10.90 33.10 -12.12
C ARG A 486 10.80 32.88 -10.61
N SER A 487 11.20 31.71 -10.11
CA SER A 487 11.27 31.42 -8.65
C SER A 487 12.45 32.11 -7.94
N SER A 488 13.36 32.73 -8.67
CA SER A 488 14.50 33.50 -8.12
C SER A 488 14.33 35.02 -8.25
N SER A 489 13.20 35.49 -8.77
CA SER A 489 12.93 36.92 -9.03
C SER A 489 11.70 37.47 -8.32
N ASP A 490 11.00 36.65 -7.52
CA ASP A 490 10.04 36.98 -6.49
C ASP A 490 10.60 36.54 -5.12
#